data_13825b0fb723cd0eb247da9f0707c5b0
#
_entry.id   13825b0fb723cd0eb247da9f0707c5b0
#
_cell.length_a   1.000
_cell.length_b   1.000
_cell.length_c   1.000
_cell.angle_alpha   90.00
_cell.angle_beta   90.00
_cell.angle_gamma   90.00
#
_symmetry.space_group_name_H-M   'P 1'
#
loop_
_entity.id
_entity.type
_entity.pdbx_description
1 polymer ?
#
loop_
_entity_poly.entity_id
_entity_poly.type
_entity_poly.pdbx_seq_one_letter_code
_entity_poly.pdbx_strand_id
1 'polypeptide(L)'
;MRKRNIIIAGSGVFGTAIAERLAWNSDNRVFIYSRCEKVVNEINENHKNTKSFSTRYINKNIKAFSNFENFKIADCIFLAIPSKSIISFCNGIKEFVNENTLVINLAKGMSNEGAFITEKLPFQKKASMKGPTFAIELLNGFPSAFTFGGIKEDYLFVKEKILKNTALTLDYTADVRAVELLSILKNMYAIAIGLVSGRYNSPNVDFLIYTKSVNEMRKFLMLFNCDSSTIFKYCGMGDLGLTSLNDLSRNRTLGLLVGKGFLQDNKSTTVIEGYRTIKLMHEKTKENNIEKDYPIVTALYKLMYKEEDLTEYINSVFE
;
A
#
# COMPACT_ATOMS: atom_id res chain seq x y z
N MET A 1 31.88 5.05 9.15
CA MET A 1 30.58 5.69 9.51
C MET A 1 29.77 4.72 10.38
N ARG A 2 28.96 5.22 11.35
CA ARG A 2 28.05 4.38 12.14
C ARG A 2 27.02 3.74 11.23
N LYS A 3 26.80 2.42 11.33
CA LYS A 3 25.73 1.73 10.61
C LYS A 3 24.37 2.15 11.19
N ARG A 4 23.35 2.24 10.32
CA ARG A 4 21.97 2.60 10.70
C ARG A 4 21.15 1.36 11.04
N ASN A 5 20.45 1.40 12.13
CA ASN A 5 19.55 0.32 12.53
C ASN A 5 18.17 0.56 11.93
N ILE A 6 17.80 -0.29 10.98
CA ILE A 6 16.53 -0.24 10.25
C ILE A 6 15.66 -1.39 10.73
N ILE A 7 14.51 -1.09 11.29
CA ILE A 7 13.57 -2.11 11.76
C ILE A 7 12.37 -2.18 10.83
N ILE A 8 12.06 -3.38 10.35
CA ILE A 8 10.85 -3.67 9.60
C ILE A 8 9.84 -4.30 10.59
N ALA A 9 8.82 -3.56 10.94
CA ALA A 9 7.73 -4.06 11.78
C ALA A 9 6.78 -4.91 10.93
N GLY A 10 6.97 -6.21 10.96
CA GLY A 10 6.19 -7.20 10.23
C GLY A 10 7.02 -8.14 9.36
N SER A 11 6.87 -9.44 9.59
CA SER A 11 7.54 -10.54 8.90
C SER A 11 6.70 -11.16 7.78
N GLY A 12 5.69 -10.42 7.26
CA GLY A 12 4.90 -10.85 6.10
C GLY A 12 5.68 -10.75 4.80
N VAL A 13 5.04 -11.16 3.69
CA VAL A 13 5.63 -11.18 2.34
C VAL A 13 6.28 -9.84 1.98
N PHE A 14 5.55 -8.72 2.13
CA PHE A 14 6.07 -7.40 1.78
C PHE A 14 7.17 -6.92 2.73
N GLY A 15 7.00 -7.13 4.06
CA GLY A 15 8.02 -6.75 5.04
C GLY A 15 9.34 -7.50 4.85
N THR A 16 9.28 -8.79 4.56
CA THR A 16 10.47 -9.60 4.26
C THR A 16 11.16 -9.13 2.97
N ALA A 17 10.39 -8.83 1.92
CA ALA A 17 10.94 -8.35 0.65
C ALA A 17 11.62 -6.97 0.77
N ILE A 18 11.02 -6.04 1.54
CA ILE A 18 11.64 -4.74 1.84
C ILE A 18 12.91 -4.91 2.68
N ALA A 19 12.89 -5.77 3.70
CA ALA A 19 14.08 -6.06 4.51
C ALA A 19 15.23 -6.56 3.65
N GLU A 20 14.95 -7.49 2.73
CA GLU A 20 15.92 -8.00 1.76
C GLU A 20 16.56 -6.88 0.96
N ARG A 21 15.75 -5.98 0.40
CA ARG A 21 16.25 -4.86 -0.42
C ARG A 21 17.08 -3.87 0.40
N LEU A 22 16.64 -3.52 1.60
CA LEU A 22 17.36 -2.58 2.47
C LEU A 22 18.70 -3.15 2.97
N ALA A 23 18.83 -4.47 3.05
CA ALA A 23 20.06 -5.15 3.42
C ALA A 23 21.16 -5.12 2.32
N TRP A 24 20.82 -4.71 1.08
CA TRP A 24 21.79 -4.49 0.00
C TRP A 24 22.69 -3.27 0.27
N ASN A 25 22.19 -2.30 1.04
CA ASN A 25 23.04 -1.22 1.52
C ASN A 25 23.85 -1.69 2.74
N SER A 26 25.15 -1.87 2.59
CA SER A 26 26.06 -2.36 3.63
C SER A 26 26.14 -1.45 4.87
N ASP A 27 25.70 -0.20 4.76
CA ASP A 27 25.60 0.76 5.87
C ASP A 27 24.35 0.57 6.73
N ASN A 28 23.39 -0.28 6.28
CA ASN A 28 22.22 -0.64 7.04
C ASN A 28 22.47 -1.91 7.87
N ARG A 29 21.96 -1.91 9.11
CA ARG A 29 21.71 -3.12 9.91
C ARG A 29 20.20 -3.34 9.90
N VAL A 30 19.74 -4.37 9.22
CA VAL A 30 18.31 -4.60 9.00
C VAL A 30 17.80 -5.64 9.98
N PHE A 31 16.71 -5.29 10.66
CA PHE A 31 16.03 -6.16 11.61
C PHE A 31 14.56 -6.33 11.21
N ILE A 32 14.03 -7.54 11.41
CA ILE A 32 12.61 -7.83 11.24
C ILE A 32 11.98 -8.08 12.60
N TYR A 33 10.95 -7.34 12.95
CA TYR A 33 10.09 -7.67 14.08
C TYR A 33 9.01 -8.67 13.66
N SER A 34 8.88 -9.76 14.42
CA SER A 34 7.83 -10.76 14.26
C SER A 34 7.25 -11.19 15.59
N ARG A 35 5.92 -11.30 15.68
CA ARG A 35 5.25 -11.88 16.86
C ARG A 35 5.42 -13.38 16.98
N CYS A 36 5.92 -14.05 15.93
CA CYS A 36 6.04 -15.49 15.84
C CYS A 36 7.50 -15.88 16.07
N GLU A 37 7.81 -16.44 17.24
CA GLU A 37 9.14 -16.91 17.61
C GLU A 37 9.71 -17.91 16.59
N LYS A 38 8.89 -18.78 16.04
CA LYS A 38 9.32 -19.72 15.00
C LYS A 38 9.92 -18.99 13.79
N VAL A 39 9.29 -17.88 13.36
CA VAL A 39 9.80 -17.05 12.24
C VAL A 39 11.09 -16.34 12.66
N VAL A 40 11.18 -15.86 13.91
CA VAL A 40 12.39 -15.21 14.44
C VAL A 40 13.57 -16.17 14.39
N ASN A 41 13.40 -17.39 14.93
CA ASN A 41 14.44 -18.41 14.95
C ASN A 41 14.85 -18.83 13.53
N GLU A 42 13.87 -19.05 12.65
CA GLU A 42 14.13 -19.43 11.25
C GLU A 42 14.97 -18.36 10.51
N ILE A 43 14.66 -17.07 10.70
CA ILE A 43 15.45 -15.98 10.12
C ILE A 43 16.86 -15.95 10.68
N ASN A 44 17.02 -16.09 11.98
CA ASN A 44 18.32 -15.96 12.66
C ASN A 44 19.26 -17.15 12.42
N GLU A 45 18.72 -18.36 12.38
CA GLU A 45 19.50 -19.60 12.26
C GLU A 45 19.64 -20.06 10.81
N ASN A 46 18.55 -20.02 10.04
CA ASN A 46 18.47 -20.61 8.70
C ASN A 46 18.46 -19.59 7.57
N HIS A 47 18.38 -18.29 7.87
CA HIS A 47 18.24 -17.21 6.88
C HIS A 47 17.07 -17.43 5.93
N LYS A 48 15.94 -17.88 6.46
CA LYS A 48 14.69 -18.13 5.73
C LYS A 48 13.50 -17.52 6.46
N ASN A 49 12.44 -17.28 5.71
CA ASN A 49 11.11 -17.01 6.24
C ASN A 49 10.12 -17.82 5.39
N THR A 50 10.03 -19.12 5.68
CA THR A 50 9.24 -20.07 4.88
C THR A 50 7.76 -19.77 4.89
N LYS A 51 7.25 -19.10 5.92
CA LYS A 51 5.88 -18.61 5.99
C LYS A 51 5.57 -17.59 4.88
N SER A 52 6.56 -16.79 4.48
CA SER A 52 6.42 -15.75 3.46
C SER A 52 6.93 -16.20 2.09
N PHE A 53 8.03 -16.95 2.07
CA PHE A 53 8.70 -17.46 0.86
C PHE A 53 9.25 -18.87 1.12
N SER A 54 8.51 -19.88 0.68
CA SER A 54 8.74 -21.29 1.05
C SER A 54 10.13 -21.83 0.69
N THR A 55 10.74 -21.36 -0.40
CA THR A 55 11.99 -21.93 -0.93
C THR A 55 13.17 -20.97 -0.95
N ARG A 56 12.98 -19.70 -0.52
CA ARG A 56 14.02 -18.67 -0.68
C ARG A 56 14.79 -18.41 0.60
N TYR A 57 16.09 -18.21 0.45
CA TYR A 57 16.95 -17.61 1.45
C TYR A 57 16.83 -16.08 1.39
N ILE A 58 16.95 -15.44 2.53
CA ILE A 58 17.08 -13.99 2.67
C ILE A 58 18.52 -13.64 3.07
N ASN A 59 18.88 -12.36 2.95
CA ASN A 59 20.22 -11.89 3.26
C ASN A 59 20.62 -12.27 4.69
N LYS A 60 21.78 -12.94 4.83
CA LYS A 60 22.30 -13.44 6.11
C LYS A 60 22.58 -12.37 7.16
N ASN A 61 22.66 -11.10 6.74
CA ASN A 61 22.86 -9.96 7.63
C ASN A 61 21.55 -9.46 8.24
N ILE A 62 20.39 -9.96 7.79
CA ILE A 62 19.09 -9.67 8.40
C ILE A 62 18.98 -10.47 9.69
N LYS A 63 18.59 -9.78 10.78
CA LYS A 63 18.28 -10.41 12.06
C LYS A 63 16.81 -10.19 12.40
N ALA A 64 16.25 -11.01 13.25
CA ALA A 64 14.86 -10.89 13.69
C ALA A 64 14.75 -10.91 15.21
N PHE A 65 13.66 -10.31 15.72
CA PHE A 65 13.33 -10.31 17.14
C PHE A 65 11.82 -10.22 17.37
N SER A 66 11.36 -10.56 18.57
CA SER A 66 9.95 -10.52 18.98
C SER A 66 9.67 -9.55 20.14
N ASN A 67 10.71 -9.05 20.81
CA ASN A 67 10.57 -8.17 21.97
C ASN A 67 10.47 -6.69 21.54
N PHE A 68 9.53 -5.94 22.14
CA PHE A 68 9.33 -4.51 21.89
C PHE A 68 10.49 -3.63 22.34
N GLU A 69 11.23 -4.02 23.38
CA GLU A 69 12.40 -3.27 23.87
C GLU A 69 13.46 -3.04 22.80
N ASN A 70 13.54 -3.93 21.81
CA ASN A 70 14.51 -3.81 20.73
C ASN A 70 14.22 -2.63 19.78
N PHE A 71 13.04 -2.00 19.84
CA PHE A 71 12.76 -0.81 19.05
C PHE A 71 13.58 0.41 19.49
N LYS A 72 14.14 0.41 20.70
CA LYS A 72 15.01 1.49 21.22
C LYS A 72 16.26 1.76 20.40
N ILE A 73 16.73 0.79 19.61
CA ILE A 73 17.93 0.94 18.79
C ILE A 73 17.64 1.55 17.41
N ALA A 74 16.37 1.74 17.01
CA ALA A 74 15.98 2.11 15.67
C ALA A 74 16.39 3.53 15.30
N ASP A 75 17.05 3.68 14.17
CA ASP A 75 17.18 4.98 13.49
C ASP A 75 15.96 5.22 12.54
N CYS A 76 15.41 4.13 11.98
CA CYS A 76 14.21 4.17 11.14
C CYS A 76 13.37 2.89 11.32
N ILE A 77 12.04 3.03 11.35
CA ILE A 77 11.08 1.92 11.43
C ILE A 77 10.17 1.98 10.19
N PHE A 78 10.07 0.85 9.47
CA PHE A 78 9.11 0.66 8.40
C PHE A 78 7.94 -0.21 8.89
N LEU A 79 6.73 0.33 8.88
CA LEU A 79 5.52 -0.39 9.29
C LEU A 79 4.98 -1.21 8.13
N ALA A 80 5.21 -2.53 8.15
CA ALA A 80 4.79 -3.49 7.13
C ALA A 80 3.78 -4.53 7.69
N ILE A 81 2.91 -4.09 8.57
CA ILE A 81 1.82 -4.88 9.18
C ILE A 81 0.46 -4.45 8.61
N PRO A 82 -0.61 -5.27 8.75
CA PRO A 82 -1.94 -4.90 8.29
C PRO A 82 -2.42 -3.57 8.86
N SER A 83 -3.04 -2.72 8.03
CA SER A 83 -3.50 -1.37 8.39
C SER A 83 -4.33 -1.32 9.67
N LYS A 84 -5.22 -2.30 9.87
CA LYS A 84 -6.09 -2.44 11.04
C LYS A 84 -5.33 -2.59 12.37
N SER A 85 -4.10 -3.08 12.32
CA SER A 85 -3.28 -3.37 13.52
C SER A 85 -2.24 -2.29 13.81
N ILE A 86 -2.02 -1.32 12.91
CA ILE A 86 -0.92 -0.37 13.03
C ILE A 86 -1.04 0.50 14.27
N ILE A 87 -2.19 1.11 14.50
CA ILE A 87 -2.36 2.06 15.62
C ILE A 87 -2.17 1.35 16.96
N SER A 88 -2.79 0.20 17.15
CA SER A 88 -2.62 -0.61 18.36
C SER A 88 -1.17 -1.03 18.56
N PHE A 89 -0.51 -1.49 17.51
CA PHE A 89 0.90 -1.85 17.54
C PHE A 89 1.80 -0.67 17.90
N CYS A 90 1.61 0.48 17.26
CA CYS A 90 2.41 1.69 17.52
C CYS A 90 2.22 2.21 18.94
N ASN A 91 1.02 2.12 19.50
CA ASN A 91 0.78 2.44 20.91
C ASN A 91 1.55 1.49 21.86
N GLY A 92 1.68 0.21 21.48
CA GLY A 92 2.44 -0.78 22.26
C GLY A 92 3.95 -0.55 22.26
N ILE A 93 4.51 0.03 21.18
CA ILE A 93 5.96 0.27 21.08
C ILE A 93 6.40 1.70 21.41
N LYS A 94 5.47 2.64 21.62
CA LYS A 94 5.77 4.09 21.69
C LYS A 94 6.81 4.44 22.77
N GLU A 95 6.77 3.77 23.92
CA GLU A 95 7.70 4.02 25.03
C GLU A 95 9.13 3.53 24.74
N PHE A 96 9.31 2.66 23.76
CA PHE A 96 10.61 2.13 23.34
C PHE A 96 11.21 2.88 22.15
N VAL A 97 10.42 3.70 21.44
CA VAL A 97 10.87 4.41 20.24
C VAL A 97 11.40 5.79 20.59
N ASN A 98 12.64 6.08 20.19
CA ASN A 98 13.23 7.39 20.43
C ASN A 98 12.52 8.50 19.61
N GLU A 99 12.44 9.70 20.13
CA GLU A 99 11.78 10.84 19.47
C GLU A 99 12.36 11.18 18.09
N ASN A 100 13.65 10.91 17.88
CA ASN A 100 14.34 11.14 16.60
C ASN A 100 14.19 9.99 15.59
N THR A 101 13.59 8.88 15.98
CA THR A 101 13.36 7.73 15.09
C THR A 101 12.31 8.08 14.05
N LEU A 102 12.64 7.92 12.77
CA LEU A 102 11.69 8.09 11.68
C LEU A 102 10.80 6.84 11.53
N VAL A 103 9.49 7.02 11.60
CA VAL A 103 8.51 5.93 11.42
C VAL A 103 7.78 6.08 10.09
N ILE A 104 7.93 5.11 9.20
CA ILE A 104 7.41 5.14 7.83
C ILE A 104 6.27 4.12 7.67
N ASN A 105 5.07 4.61 7.33
CA ASN A 105 3.93 3.75 7.02
C ASN A 105 4.03 3.18 5.60
N LEU A 106 4.12 1.84 5.47
CA LEU A 106 4.06 1.12 4.20
C LEU A 106 2.69 0.50 3.93
N ALA A 107 1.81 0.39 4.94
CA ALA A 107 0.54 -0.28 4.79
C ALA A 107 -0.41 0.49 3.86
N LYS A 108 -1.17 -0.26 3.07
CA LYS A 108 -2.22 0.24 2.18
C LYS A 108 -3.55 0.16 2.93
N GLY A 109 -4.28 1.26 3.02
CA GLY A 109 -5.56 1.31 3.72
C GLY A 109 -5.65 2.44 4.76
N MET A 110 -6.84 2.57 5.33
CA MET A 110 -7.14 3.52 6.41
C MET A 110 -7.11 2.82 7.77
N SER A 111 -7.10 3.60 8.84
CA SER A 111 -7.35 3.10 10.19
C SER A 111 -8.75 2.48 10.31
N ASN A 112 -9.03 1.82 11.43
CA ASN A 112 -10.38 1.28 11.70
C ASN A 112 -11.46 2.37 11.71
N GLU A 113 -11.09 3.58 12.07
CA GLU A 113 -11.96 4.76 12.14
C GLU A 113 -12.10 5.52 10.80
N GLY A 114 -11.49 5.02 9.72
CA GLY A 114 -11.50 5.70 8.42
C GLY A 114 -10.56 6.91 8.32
N ALA A 115 -9.64 7.09 9.27
CA ALA A 115 -8.66 8.16 9.25
C ALA A 115 -7.36 7.75 8.54
N PHE A 116 -6.58 8.72 8.08
CA PHE A 116 -5.23 8.50 7.57
C PHE A 116 -4.32 7.94 8.68
N ILE A 117 -3.60 6.88 8.36
CA ILE A 117 -2.80 6.14 9.37
C ILE A 117 -1.73 7.05 9.96
N THR A 118 -0.99 7.77 9.10
CA THR A 118 0.13 8.60 9.55
C THR A 118 -0.32 9.71 10.51
N GLU A 119 -1.53 10.25 10.35
CA GLU A 119 -2.07 11.25 11.29
C GLU A 119 -2.23 10.70 12.72
N LYS A 120 -2.56 9.42 12.84
CA LYS A 120 -2.82 8.74 14.12
C LYS A 120 -1.59 8.10 14.75
N LEU A 121 -0.44 8.10 14.07
CA LEU A 121 0.79 7.55 14.63
C LEU A 121 1.28 8.40 15.81
N PRO A 122 1.63 7.79 16.97
CA PRO A 122 2.05 8.50 18.18
C PRO A 122 3.54 8.89 18.18
N PHE A 123 4.10 9.21 17.01
CA PHE A 123 5.52 9.54 16.84
C PHE A 123 5.69 10.94 16.28
N GLN A 124 6.77 11.63 16.67
CA GLN A 124 7.07 12.97 16.18
C GLN A 124 7.50 12.95 14.71
N LYS A 125 8.44 12.06 14.36
CA LYS A 125 8.91 11.87 12.99
C LYS A 125 8.15 10.74 12.33
N LYS A 126 7.28 11.07 11.41
CA LYS A 126 6.43 10.11 10.72
C LYS A 126 6.23 10.48 9.26
N ALA A 127 6.19 9.45 8.41
CA ALA A 127 6.05 9.58 6.97
C ALA A 127 5.23 8.43 6.40
N SER A 128 4.85 8.54 5.15
CA SER A 128 4.23 7.47 4.38
C SER A 128 5.04 7.20 3.11
N MET A 129 5.22 5.94 2.74
CA MET A 129 5.92 5.56 1.52
C MET A 129 5.11 4.51 0.75
N LYS A 130 4.67 4.86 -0.46
CA LYS A 130 3.82 4.02 -1.32
C LYS A 130 4.35 4.02 -2.75
N GLY A 131 4.05 2.98 -3.51
CA GLY A 131 4.47 2.94 -4.91
C GLY A 131 4.16 1.62 -5.61
N PRO A 132 4.45 1.55 -6.92
CA PRO A 132 4.22 0.39 -7.76
C PRO A 132 5.23 -0.72 -7.42
N THR A 133 4.86 -1.60 -6.48
CA THR A 133 5.76 -2.64 -6.01
C THR A 133 5.02 -3.94 -5.72
N PHE A 134 5.43 -5.01 -6.37
CA PHE A 134 5.11 -6.38 -5.97
C PHE A 134 6.25 -6.95 -5.11
N ALA A 135 5.90 -7.59 -4.01
CA ALA A 135 6.88 -8.14 -3.08
C ALA A 135 7.82 -9.15 -3.72
N ILE A 136 7.32 -9.96 -4.66
CA ILE A 136 8.13 -10.94 -5.37
C ILE A 136 9.18 -10.29 -6.26
N GLU A 137 8.88 -9.16 -6.88
CA GLU A 137 9.83 -8.41 -7.72
C GLU A 137 10.88 -7.71 -6.87
N LEU A 138 10.48 -7.14 -5.73
CA LEU A 138 11.43 -6.63 -4.74
C LEU A 138 12.41 -7.71 -4.31
N LEU A 139 11.91 -8.90 -3.97
CA LEU A 139 12.75 -10.02 -3.54
C LEU A 139 13.69 -10.51 -4.66
N ASN A 140 13.24 -10.47 -5.93
CA ASN A 140 14.03 -10.82 -7.10
C ASN A 140 15.09 -9.77 -7.47
N GLY A 141 15.10 -8.63 -6.80
CA GLY A 141 16.09 -7.59 -7.04
C GLY A 141 15.75 -6.64 -8.18
N PHE A 142 14.52 -6.67 -8.73
CA PHE A 142 14.13 -5.75 -9.80
C PHE A 142 14.07 -4.30 -9.30
N PRO A 143 14.49 -3.32 -10.13
CA PRO A 143 14.31 -1.91 -9.81
C PRO A 143 12.84 -1.61 -9.50
N SER A 144 12.61 -0.85 -8.45
CA SER A 144 11.26 -0.50 -7.99
C SER A 144 11.21 0.94 -7.50
N ALA A 145 10.02 1.51 -7.41
CA ALA A 145 9.87 2.92 -7.09
C ALA A 145 8.84 3.15 -5.98
N PHE A 146 9.06 4.24 -5.23
CA PHE A 146 8.13 4.72 -4.20
C PHE A 146 8.02 6.23 -4.24
N THR A 147 6.89 6.76 -3.78
CA THR A 147 6.72 8.14 -3.38
C THR A 147 6.85 8.24 -1.87
N PHE A 148 7.69 9.15 -1.40
CA PHE A 148 7.79 9.51 0.00
C PHE A 148 6.92 10.74 0.27
N GLY A 149 5.98 10.60 1.20
CA GLY A 149 5.19 11.69 1.75
C GLY A 149 5.67 12.02 3.16
N GLY A 150 6.14 13.26 3.38
CA GLY A 150 6.70 13.66 4.66
C GLY A 150 7.48 14.97 4.57
N ILE A 151 8.32 15.25 5.56
CA ILE A 151 9.21 16.41 5.52
C ILE A 151 10.44 16.15 4.62
N LYS A 152 10.99 17.21 4.06
CA LYS A 152 12.06 17.11 3.03
C LYS A 152 13.35 16.52 3.57
N GLU A 153 13.70 16.82 4.81
CA GLU A 153 14.90 16.32 5.48
C GLU A 153 14.85 14.81 5.65
N ASP A 154 13.69 14.27 6.06
CA ASP A 154 13.49 12.83 6.22
C ASP A 154 13.50 12.11 4.86
N TYR A 155 12.95 12.73 3.81
CA TYR A 155 13.05 12.23 2.44
C TYR A 155 14.51 12.10 2.00
N LEU A 156 15.33 13.15 2.21
CA LEU A 156 16.76 13.14 1.85
C LEU A 156 17.51 12.07 2.65
N PHE A 157 17.22 11.94 3.94
CA PHE A 157 17.79 10.88 4.77
C PHE A 157 17.46 9.48 4.24
N VAL A 158 16.19 9.22 3.91
CA VAL A 158 15.78 7.92 3.36
C VAL A 158 16.43 7.68 2.01
N LYS A 159 16.37 8.64 1.08
CA LYS A 159 16.90 8.49 -0.29
C LYS A 159 18.42 8.27 -0.30
N GLU A 160 19.17 9.13 0.38
CA GLU A 160 20.63 9.17 0.26
C GLU A 160 21.33 8.20 1.21
N LYS A 161 20.72 7.89 2.34
CA LYS A 161 21.37 7.07 3.36
C LYS A 161 20.78 5.65 3.46
N ILE A 162 19.45 5.51 3.45
CA ILE A 162 18.81 4.20 3.62
C ILE A 162 18.72 3.45 2.29
N LEU A 163 18.26 4.10 1.22
CA LEU A 163 18.02 3.46 -0.08
C LEU A 163 19.23 3.42 -1.00
N LYS A 164 20.37 3.93 -0.58
CA LYS A 164 21.60 3.88 -1.38
C LYS A 164 21.93 2.44 -1.75
N ASN A 165 22.22 2.18 -3.03
CA ASN A 165 22.57 0.86 -3.59
C ASN A 165 21.48 -0.23 -3.46
N THR A 166 20.23 0.14 -3.21
CA THR A 166 19.13 -0.82 -3.09
C THR A 166 18.33 -1.02 -4.38
N ALA A 167 18.65 -0.31 -5.46
CA ALA A 167 17.86 -0.22 -6.69
C ALA A 167 16.39 0.20 -6.44
N LEU A 168 16.15 0.96 -5.37
CA LEU A 168 14.87 1.57 -5.06
C LEU A 168 14.94 3.06 -5.38
N THR A 169 14.05 3.51 -6.27
CA THR A 169 13.90 4.92 -6.62
C THR A 169 12.87 5.58 -5.71
N LEU A 170 13.10 6.83 -5.34
CA LEU A 170 12.21 7.59 -4.47
C LEU A 170 11.95 8.97 -5.04
N ASP A 171 10.69 9.33 -5.26
CA ASP A 171 10.25 10.70 -5.45
C ASP A 171 9.61 11.27 -4.17
N TYR A 172 9.24 12.53 -4.18
CA TYR A 172 8.88 13.29 -2.98
C TYR A 172 7.61 14.12 -3.14
N THR A 173 6.83 14.18 -2.07
CA THR A 173 5.80 15.20 -1.83
C THR A 173 5.76 15.54 -0.34
N ALA A 174 5.42 16.79 0.01
CA ALA A 174 5.13 17.16 1.39
C ALA A 174 3.75 16.66 1.84
N ASP A 175 2.87 16.32 0.89
CA ASP A 175 1.50 15.91 1.17
C ASP A 175 1.42 14.39 1.48
N VAL A 176 1.55 14.06 2.76
CA VAL A 176 1.43 12.68 3.27
C VAL A 176 0.03 12.12 3.03
N ARG A 177 -1.02 12.96 3.17
CA ARG A 177 -2.42 12.56 2.99
C ARG A 177 -2.68 12.12 1.57
N ALA A 178 -2.16 12.86 0.58
CA ALA A 178 -2.26 12.50 -0.83
C ALA A 178 -1.66 11.11 -1.10
N VAL A 179 -0.48 10.83 -0.56
CA VAL A 179 0.19 9.52 -0.73
C VAL A 179 -0.64 8.38 -0.14
N GLU A 180 -1.23 8.57 1.05
CA GLU A 180 -2.08 7.57 1.67
C GLU A 180 -3.41 7.40 0.93
N LEU A 181 -4.07 8.50 0.56
CA LEU A 181 -5.34 8.47 -0.17
C LEU A 181 -5.21 7.72 -1.50
N LEU A 182 -4.18 8.02 -2.30
CA LEU A 182 -3.95 7.35 -3.59
C LEU A 182 -3.74 5.84 -3.41
N SER A 183 -3.03 5.43 -2.36
CA SER A 183 -2.80 4.00 -2.08
C SER A 183 -4.07 3.23 -1.68
N ILE A 184 -5.08 3.95 -1.21
CA ILE A 184 -6.40 3.41 -0.86
C ILE A 184 -7.28 3.33 -2.11
N LEU A 185 -7.38 4.45 -2.83
CA LEU A 185 -8.24 4.60 -4.02
C LEU A 185 -7.88 3.60 -5.12
N LYS A 186 -6.59 3.36 -5.38
CA LYS A 186 -6.16 2.43 -6.43
C LYS A 186 -6.77 1.04 -6.31
N ASN A 187 -7.02 0.55 -5.09
CA ASN A 187 -7.57 -0.78 -4.86
C ASN A 187 -9.02 -0.88 -5.35
N MET A 188 -9.79 0.18 -5.15
CA MET A 188 -11.16 0.31 -5.65
C MET A 188 -11.19 0.39 -7.18
N TYR A 189 -10.36 1.28 -7.77
CA TYR A 189 -10.33 1.43 -9.22
C TYR A 189 -9.73 0.21 -9.93
N ALA A 190 -8.85 -0.56 -9.29
CA ALA A 190 -8.40 -1.84 -9.84
C ALA A 190 -9.54 -2.86 -9.97
N ILE A 191 -10.55 -2.84 -9.07
CA ILE A 191 -11.77 -3.63 -9.23
C ILE A 191 -12.56 -3.14 -10.45
N ALA A 192 -12.78 -1.82 -10.59
CA ALA A 192 -13.51 -1.24 -11.71
C ALA A 192 -12.87 -1.58 -13.06
N ILE A 193 -11.56 -1.39 -13.18
CA ILE A 193 -10.80 -1.68 -14.39
C ILE A 193 -10.84 -3.18 -14.69
N GLY A 194 -10.63 -4.03 -13.68
CA GLY A 194 -10.73 -5.48 -13.84
C GLY A 194 -12.10 -5.95 -14.32
N LEU A 195 -13.17 -5.33 -13.79
CA LEU A 195 -14.55 -5.64 -14.16
C LEU A 195 -14.82 -5.34 -15.64
N VAL A 196 -14.44 -4.16 -16.10
CA VAL A 196 -14.58 -3.76 -17.49
C VAL A 196 -13.68 -4.59 -18.41
N SER A 197 -12.44 -4.89 -18.01
CA SER A 197 -11.54 -5.83 -18.70
C SER A 197 -12.16 -7.22 -18.86
N GLY A 198 -12.82 -7.71 -17.80
CA GLY A 198 -13.50 -9.03 -17.82
C GLY A 198 -14.64 -9.09 -18.84
N ARG A 199 -15.34 -7.97 -19.03
CA ARG A 199 -16.49 -7.88 -19.96
C ARG A 199 -16.06 -7.72 -21.41
N TYR A 200 -15.08 -6.85 -21.71
CA TYR A 200 -14.73 -6.46 -23.07
C TYR A 200 -13.46 -7.11 -23.60
N ASN A 201 -12.51 -7.46 -22.74
CA ASN A 201 -11.20 -8.00 -23.12
C ASN A 201 -10.52 -7.16 -24.22
N SER A 202 -10.49 -5.84 -24.04
CA SER A 202 -10.02 -4.87 -25.02
C SER A 202 -9.07 -3.85 -24.41
N PRO A 203 -7.82 -3.72 -24.92
CA PRO A 203 -6.88 -2.71 -24.44
C PRO A 203 -7.41 -1.27 -24.56
N ASN A 204 -8.16 -0.94 -25.61
CA ASN A 204 -8.76 0.39 -25.79
C ASN A 204 -9.70 0.71 -24.62
N VAL A 205 -10.54 -0.26 -24.25
CA VAL A 205 -11.51 -0.12 -23.17
C VAL A 205 -10.80 -0.08 -21.81
N ASP A 206 -9.76 -0.88 -21.62
CA ASP A 206 -8.94 -0.88 -20.40
C ASP A 206 -8.30 0.49 -20.15
N PHE A 207 -7.74 1.12 -21.20
CA PHE A 207 -7.13 2.44 -21.07
C PHE A 207 -8.16 3.57 -20.96
N LEU A 208 -9.35 3.41 -21.54
CA LEU A 208 -10.45 4.35 -21.35
C LEU A 208 -10.87 4.39 -19.87
N ILE A 209 -11.18 3.24 -19.27
CA ILE A 209 -11.59 3.16 -17.86
C ILE A 209 -10.43 3.55 -16.92
N TYR A 210 -9.19 3.20 -17.26
CA TYR A 210 -8.00 3.63 -16.54
C TYR A 210 -7.91 5.16 -16.50
N THR A 211 -8.08 5.83 -17.63
CA THR A 211 -8.02 7.30 -17.73
C THR A 211 -9.16 7.95 -16.94
N LYS A 212 -10.39 7.45 -17.03
CA LYS A 212 -11.51 7.90 -16.20
C LYS A 212 -11.21 7.72 -14.70
N SER A 213 -10.61 6.58 -14.31
CA SER A 213 -10.21 6.29 -12.93
C SER A 213 -9.17 7.27 -12.39
N VAL A 214 -8.14 7.60 -13.19
CA VAL A 214 -7.13 8.62 -12.84
C VAL A 214 -7.80 9.99 -12.61
N ASN A 215 -8.74 10.36 -13.45
CA ASN A 215 -9.47 11.62 -13.30
C ASN A 215 -10.33 11.66 -12.03
N GLU A 216 -11.05 10.57 -11.68
CA GLU A 216 -11.79 10.50 -10.41
C GLU A 216 -10.85 10.51 -9.20
N MET A 217 -9.72 9.78 -9.24
CA MET A 217 -8.72 9.83 -8.19
C MET A 217 -8.19 11.25 -7.96
N ARG A 218 -7.97 12.01 -9.04
CA ARG A 218 -7.57 13.42 -8.95
C ARG A 218 -8.66 14.29 -8.30
N LYS A 219 -9.94 14.06 -8.64
CA LYS A 219 -11.08 14.75 -8.00
C LYS A 219 -11.15 14.42 -6.51
N PHE A 220 -10.91 13.16 -6.10
CA PHE A 220 -10.82 12.79 -4.68
C PHE A 220 -9.69 13.51 -3.95
N LEU A 221 -8.51 13.65 -4.57
CA LEU A 221 -7.45 14.45 -3.96
C LEU A 221 -7.94 15.87 -3.64
N MET A 222 -8.62 16.53 -4.58
CA MET A 222 -9.18 17.86 -4.36
C MET A 222 -10.25 17.86 -3.27
N LEU A 223 -11.16 16.87 -3.26
CA LEU A 223 -12.22 16.73 -2.25
C LEU A 223 -11.65 16.58 -0.82
N PHE A 224 -10.50 15.93 -0.68
CA PHE A 224 -9.82 15.75 0.60
C PHE A 224 -8.81 16.86 0.91
N ASN A 225 -8.80 17.96 0.13
CA ASN A 225 -7.84 19.08 0.24
C ASN A 225 -6.38 18.61 0.17
N CYS A 226 -6.10 17.68 -0.74
CA CYS A 226 -4.77 17.17 -1.03
C CYS A 226 -4.22 17.77 -2.33
N ASP A 227 -2.89 17.77 -2.48
CA ASP A 227 -2.23 18.17 -3.72
C ASP A 227 -2.57 17.22 -4.87
N SER A 228 -3.40 17.70 -5.80
CA SER A 228 -3.87 16.92 -6.94
C SER A 228 -2.75 16.54 -7.93
N SER A 229 -1.60 17.23 -7.90
CA SER A 229 -0.44 16.89 -8.73
C SER A 229 0.25 15.60 -8.27
N THR A 230 0.02 15.16 -7.04
CA THR A 230 0.54 13.91 -6.50
C THR A 230 0.05 12.68 -7.28
N ILE A 231 -1.04 12.80 -8.04
CA ILE A 231 -1.53 11.73 -8.94
C ILE A 231 -0.45 11.28 -9.96
N PHE A 232 0.42 12.17 -10.41
CA PHE A 232 1.48 11.88 -11.39
C PHE A 232 2.72 11.22 -10.80
N LYS A 233 2.79 11.05 -9.49
CA LYS A 233 3.89 10.39 -8.81
C LYS A 233 3.73 8.86 -8.82
N TYR A 234 4.78 8.15 -8.36
CA TYR A 234 4.77 6.67 -8.32
C TYR A 234 3.59 6.10 -7.52
N CYS A 235 3.19 6.74 -6.41
CA CYS A 235 2.05 6.31 -5.59
C CYS A 235 0.67 6.51 -6.25
N GLY A 236 0.59 7.34 -7.29
CA GLY A 236 -0.63 7.63 -8.06
C GLY A 236 -0.77 6.72 -9.28
N MET A 237 -0.57 7.29 -10.47
CA MET A 237 -0.70 6.56 -11.75
C MET A 237 0.17 5.30 -11.80
N GLY A 238 1.39 5.34 -11.25
CA GLY A 238 2.28 4.19 -11.25
C GLY A 238 1.69 2.99 -10.49
N ASP A 239 1.27 3.21 -9.24
CA ASP A 239 0.73 2.12 -8.39
C ASP A 239 -0.69 1.70 -8.85
N LEU A 240 -1.50 2.61 -9.41
CA LEU A 240 -2.75 2.25 -10.06
C LEU A 240 -2.48 1.36 -11.28
N GLY A 241 -1.60 1.78 -12.20
CA GLY A 241 -1.28 1.03 -13.41
C GLY A 241 -0.78 -0.37 -13.11
N LEU A 242 0.21 -0.50 -12.20
CA LEU A 242 0.71 -1.81 -11.77
C LEU A 242 -0.39 -2.69 -11.18
N THR A 243 -1.29 -2.11 -10.37
CA THR A 243 -2.33 -2.87 -9.67
C THR A 243 -3.49 -3.26 -10.59
N SER A 244 -3.86 -2.41 -11.56
CA SER A 244 -5.05 -2.57 -12.39
C SER A 244 -4.79 -3.27 -13.73
N LEU A 245 -3.54 -3.30 -14.19
CA LEU A 245 -3.17 -3.91 -15.48
C LEU A 245 -2.35 -5.21 -15.31
N ASN A 246 -2.26 -5.74 -14.09
CA ASN A 246 -1.48 -6.94 -13.79
C ASN A 246 -2.30 -7.96 -12.99
N ASP A 247 -2.25 -9.24 -13.40
CA ASP A 247 -3.04 -10.32 -12.83
C ASP A 247 -2.58 -10.78 -11.44
N LEU A 248 -1.43 -10.29 -10.95
CA LEU A 248 -1.00 -10.49 -9.55
C LEU A 248 -1.84 -9.70 -8.55
N SER A 249 -2.71 -8.82 -9.01
CA SER A 249 -3.57 -8.00 -8.17
C SER A 249 -4.88 -8.70 -7.82
N ARG A 250 -5.09 -8.99 -6.53
CA ARG A 250 -6.35 -9.57 -6.02
C ARG A 250 -7.57 -8.69 -6.30
N ASN A 251 -7.42 -7.37 -6.27
CA ASN A 251 -8.50 -6.44 -6.59
C ASN A 251 -8.88 -6.52 -8.07
N ARG A 252 -7.89 -6.52 -8.98
CA ARG A 252 -8.13 -6.73 -10.41
C ARG A 252 -8.79 -8.08 -10.68
N THR A 253 -8.26 -9.16 -10.08
CA THR A 253 -8.81 -10.52 -10.25
C THR A 253 -10.28 -10.60 -9.83
N LEU A 254 -10.64 -9.97 -8.70
CA LEU A 254 -12.04 -9.87 -8.29
C LEU A 254 -12.89 -9.20 -9.38
N GLY A 255 -12.45 -8.02 -9.86
CA GLY A 255 -13.15 -7.31 -10.93
C GLY A 255 -13.31 -8.17 -12.18
N LEU A 256 -12.24 -8.84 -12.63
CA LEU A 256 -12.27 -9.75 -13.78
C LEU A 256 -13.32 -10.86 -13.63
N LEU A 257 -13.40 -11.49 -12.45
CA LEU A 257 -14.35 -12.56 -12.19
C LEU A 257 -15.79 -12.07 -12.22
N VAL A 258 -16.06 -10.90 -11.61
CA VAL A 258 -17.39 -10.26 -11.67
C VAL A 258 -17.74 -9.89 -13.11
N GLY A 259 -16.83 -9.28 -13.86
CA GLY A 259 -17.03 -8.88 -15.25
C GLY A 259 -17.30 -10.06 -16.20
N LYS A 260 -16.75 -11.23 -15.88
CA LYS A 260 -17.01 -12.49 -16.61
C LYS A 260 -18.27 -13.24 -16.14
N GLY A 261 -18.98 -12.71 -15.12
CA GLY A 261 -20.18 -13.34 -14.57
C GLY A 261 -19.94 -14.54 -13.66
N PHE A 262 -18.67 -14.79 -13.21
CA PHE A 262 -18.36 -15.94 -12.35
C PHE A 262 -18.69 -15.73 -10.86
N LEU A 263 -18.88 -14.50 -10.42
CA LEU A 263 -19.20 -14.17 -9.02
C LEU A 263 -20.52 -13.37 -9.01
N GLN A 264 -21.64 -14.09 -8.86
CA GLN A 264 -22.95 -13.48 -8.60
C GLN A 264 -23.23 -13.31 -7.10
N ASP A 265 -22.56 -14.09 -6.24
CA ASP A 265 -22.70 -14.00 -4.78
C ASP A 265 -21.53 -13.25 -4.14
N ASN A 266 -21.80 -12.06 -3.59
CA ASN A 266 -20.86 -11.16 -2.91
C ASN A 266 -20.28 -11.73 -1.58
N LYS A 267 -20.34 -13.03 -1.34
CA LYS A 267 -19.95 -13.69 -0.08
C LYS A 267 -18.57 -14.34 -0.11
N SER A 268 -17.59 -13.81 -0.87
CA SER A 268 -16.23 -14.27 -0.67
C SER A 268 -15.74 -13.86 0.71
N THR A 269 -15.32 -14.82 1.52
CA THR A 269 -14.81 -14.64 2.90
C THR A 269 -13.48 -13.89 2.96
N THR A 270 -12.91 -13.51 1.82
CA THR A 270 -11.65 -12.77 1.73
C THR A 270 -11.95 -11.27 1.81
N VAL A 271 -11.57 -10.65 2.90
CA VAL A 271 -11.64 -9.18 3.07
C VAL A 271 -10.71 -8.52 2.03
N ILE A 272 -11.31 -8.05 0.93
CA ILE A 272 -10.61 -7.30 -0.10
C ILE A 272 -10.67 -5.82 0.29
N GLU A 273 -9.52 -5.18 0.44
CA GLU A 273 -9.41 -3.78 0.90
C GLU A 273 -10.21 -2.81 0.01
N GLY A 274 -10.27 -3.08 -1.30
CA GLY A 274 -11.03 -2.28 -2.25
C GLY A 274 -12.53 -2.20 -1.94
N TYR A 275 -13.11 -3.28 -1.41
CA TYR A 275 -14.54 -3.33 -1.09
C TYR A 275 -14.95 -2.26 -0.06
N ARG A 276 -14.22 -2.20 1.07
CA ARG A 276 -14.46 -1.18 2.11
C ARG A 276 -14.25 0.24 1.57
N THR A 277 -13.28 0.41 0.69
CA THR A 277 -12.97 1.71 0.07
C THR A 277 -14.12 2.20 -0.79
N ILE A 278 -14.78 1.33 -1.57
CA ILE A 278 -15.94 1.69 -2.40
C ILE A 278 -17.02 2.33 -1.54
N LYS A 279 -17.40 1.68 -0.45
CA LYS A 279 -18.45 2.19 0.45
C LYS A 279 -18.06 3.55 1.04
N LEU A 280 -16.86 3.65 1.59
CA LEU A 280 -16.38 4.88 2.23
C LEU A 280 -16.33 6.07 1.25
N MET A 281 -15.85 5.85 0.03
CA MET A 281 -15.74 6.90 -0.97
C MET A 281 -17.11 7.31 -1.52
N HIS A 282 -18.01 6.35 -1.71
CA HIS A 282 -19.39 6.66 -2.10
C HIS A 282 -20.13 7.45 -1.02
N GLU A 283 -20.04 7.05 0.26
CA GLU A 283 -20.60 7.81 1.36
C GLU A 283 -20.07 9.25 1.38
N LYS A 284 -18.76 9.42 1.11
CA LYS A 284 -18.15 10.75 1.05
C LYS A 284 -18.66 11.61 -0.11
N THR A 285 -18.88 11.03 -1.29
CA THR A 285 -19.48 11.77 -2.41
C THR A 285 -20.94 12.15 -2.13
N LYS A 286 -21.70 11.26 -1.49
CA LYS A 286 -23.08 11.49 -1.09
C LYS A 286 -23.22 12.61 -0.04
N GLU A 287 -22.39 12.61 1.00
CA GLU A 287 -22.34 13.67 2.01
C GLU A 287 -22.15 15.07 1.41
N ASN A 288 -21.45 15.16 0.28
CA ASN A 288 -21.19 16.42 -0.42
C ASN A 288 -22.14 16.68 -1.60
N ASN A 289 -23.12 15.81 -1.87
CA ASN A 289 -24.07 15.88 -3.00
C ASN A 289 -23.38 15.97 -4.39
N ILE A 290 -22.30 15.21 -4.59
CA ILE A 290 -21.47 15.23 -5.80
C ILE A 290 -21.34 13.84 -6.47
N GLU A 291 -22.25 12.90 -6.22
CA GLU A 291 -22.17 11.54 -6.78
C GLU A 291 -22.09 11.53 -8.31
N LYS A 292 -22.71 12.51 -8.97
CA LYS A 292 -22.69 12.64 -10.44
C LYS A 292 -21.29 12.93 -11.00
N ASP A 293 -20.41 13.53 -10.17
CA ASP A 293 -19.03 13.81 -10.56
C ASP A 293 -18.09 12.61 -10.43
N TYR A 294 -18.60 11.51 -9.82
CA TYR A 294 -17.88 10.29 -9.51
C TYR A 294 -18.62 9.04 -10.03
N PRO A 295 -18.85 8.94 -11.36
CA PRO A 295 -19.66 7.86 -11.93
C PRO A 295 -19.11 6.47 -11.65
N ILE A 296 -17.77 6.26 -11.66
CA ILE A 296 -17.18 4.93 -11.43
C ILE A 296 -17.44 4.46 -10.00
N VAL A 297 -17.17 5.29 -8.99
CA VAL A 297 -17.38 4.88 -7.59
C VAL A 297 -18.86 4.69 -7.28
N THR A 298 -19.73 5.53 -7.86
CA THR A 298 -21.19 5.44 -7.69
C THR A 298 -21.73 4.14 -8.30
N ALA A 299 -21.33 3.81 -9.52
CA ALA A 299 -21.70 2.58 -10.19
C ALA A 299 -21.14 1.34 -9.48
N LEU A 300 -19.86 1.38 -9.03
CA LEU A 300 -19.28 0.28 -8.22
C LEU A 300 -20.06 0.06 -6.92
N TYR A 301 -20.46 1.12 -6.24
CA TYR A 301 -21.23 0.99 -5.00
C TYR A 301 -22.58 0.33 -5.26
N LYS A 302 -23.30 0.75 -6.29
CA LYS A 302 -24.58 0.16 -6.66
C LYS A 302 -24.44 -1.32 -7.01
N LEU A 303 -23.48 -1.66 -7.88
CA LEU A 303 -23.21 -3.05 -8.27
C LEU A 303 -22.84 -3.92 -7.08
N MET A 304 -21.96 -3.45 -6.19
CA MET A 304 -21.38 -4.27 -5.13
C MET A 304 -22.21 -4.31 -3.84
N TYR A 305 -23.11 -3.34 -3.62
CA TYR A 305 -23.86 -3.18 -2.38
C TYR A 305 -25.39 -3.08 -2.56
N LYS A 306 -25.88 -2.86 -3.79
CA LYS A 306 -27.29 -2.67 -4.12
C LYS A 306 -27.82 -3.69 -5.11
N GLU A 307 -26.96 -4.67 -5.50
CA GLU A 307 -27.33 -5.73 -6.45
C GLU A 307 -27.81 -5.19 -7.82
N GLU A 308 -27.28 -4.05 -8.26
CA GLU A 308 -27.53 -3.52 -9.58
C GLU A 308 -26.96 -4.42 -10.66
N ASP A 309 -27.54 -4.48 -11.85
CA ASP A 309 -27.06 -5.31 -12.95
C ASP A 309 -25.71 -4.79 -13.49
N LEU A 310 -24.86 -5.74 -13.91
CA LEU A 310 -23.59 -5.46 -14.57
C LEU A 310 -23.75 -4.58 -15.83
N THR A 311 -24.83 -4.73 -16.57
CA THR A 311 -25.11 -3.94 -17.77
C THR A 311 -25.36 -2.47 -17.42
N GLU A 312 -26.11 -2.21 -16.35
CA GLU A 312 -26.36 -0.86 -15.83
C GLU A 312 -25.06 -0.21 -15.35
N TYR A 313 -24.20 -0.98 -14.65
CA TYR A 313 -22.87 -0.52 -14.26
C TYR A 313 -22.07 -0.06 -15.48
N ILE A 314 -22.00 -0.91 -16.51
CA ILE A 314 -21.24 -0.62 -17.73
C ILE A 314 -21.75 0.65 -18.40
N ASN A 315 -23.06 0.81 -18.58
CA ASN A 315 -23.66 2.00 -19.18
C ASN A 315 -23.32 3.26 -18.38
N SER A 316 -23.50 3.22 -17.06
CA SER A 316 -23.20 4.36 -16.16
C SER A 316 -21.74 4.82 -16.17
N VAL A 317 -20.81 3.92 -16.46
CA VAL A 317 -19.37 4.24 -16.49
C VAL A 317 -18.94 4.82 -17.84
N PHE A 318 -19.64 4.46 -18.93
CA PHE A 318 -19.27 4.92 -20.29
C PHE A 318 -20.04 6.16 -20.75
N GLU A 319 -21.17 6.48 -20.17
CA GLU A 319 -21.84 7.77 -20.31
C GLU A 319 -21.00 8.92 -19.69
#